data_49b9e3073a526019315b8c8f8ecdcac7
#
_entry.id   49b9e3073a526019315b8c8f8ecdcac7
#
_cell.length_a   1.000
_cell.length_b   1.000
_cell.length_c   1.000
_cell.angle_alpha   90.00
_cell.angle_beta   90.00
_cell.angle_gamma   90.00
#
_symmetry.space_group_name_H-M   'P 1'
#
loop_
_entity.id
_entity.type
_entity.pdbx_description
1 polymer ?
#
loop_
_entity_poly.entity_id
_entity_poly.type
_entity_poly.pdbx_seq_one_letter_code
_entity_poly.pdbx_strand_id
1 'polypeptide(L)'
;MKTKILLVTMLIAFIATAQKKNGTIYIDHPAINTVEAMTQAFVSGDTDKVASYLADDFTAYNGTSINPNDKGQNKTRFANSAKGWHGALDYFSISRSPGAYPDALEYKDDNQKDVIWVQTWEDLKGVHKKTGVKVNQPIHRLYVVNKNNKIQTIITYGNDNISSEINQSYSDRKNGTLYNHHENINTVRKVMYAFENKDLDKAYSFYDEKARFLNSSSPTLEGTPFAEQKEMDKKMFEMYDIKSVDMVGYPDYLHYEMGNSHVVLSWWNITLVRKADKKSIIVPVHYQMDFNDEGKIISEIAYYNPKLLD
;
A
#
# COMPACT_ATOMS: atom_id res chain seq x y z
N MET A 1 -48.21 34.47 -35.20
CA MET A 1 -47.27 35.20 -34.29
C MET A 1 -46.67 34.30 -33.22
N LYS A 2 -47.44 33.46 -32.50
CA LYS A 2 -46.96 32.61 -31.38
C LYS A 2 -45.83 31.61 -31.81
N THR A 3 -45.92 31.03 -33.01
CA THR A 3 -44.93 30.06 -33.50
C THR A 3 -43.58 30.71 -33.86
N LYS A 4 -43.55 31.95 -34.33
CA LYS A 4 -42.35 32.71 -34.66
C LYS A 4 -41.61 33.18 -33.41
N ILE A 5 -42.32 33.48 -32.34
CA ILE A 5 -41.76 33.83 -31.04
C ILE A 5 -41.08 32.61 -30.40
N LEU A 6 -41.69 31.40 -30.49
CA LEU A 6 -41.14 30.17 -30.00
C LEU A 6 -39.84 29.78 -30.68
N LEU A 7 -39.72 30.00 -32.01
CA LEU A 7 -38.49 29.71 -32.78
C LEU A 7 -37.35 30.66 -32.39
N VAL A 8 -37.65 31.96 -32.18
CA VAL A 8 -36.67 32.95 -31.74
C VAL A 8 -36.19 32.66 -30.31
N THR A 9 -37.08 32.25 -29.42
CA THR A 9 -36.68 31.87 -28.06
C THR A 9 -35.86 30.60 -28.01
N MET A 10 -36.12 29.60 -28.88
CA MET A 10 -35.27 28.40 -29.02
C MET A 10 -33.90 28.74 -29.59
N LEU A 11 -33.76 29.65 -30.56
CA LEU A 11 -32.46 30.09 -31.08
C LEU A 11 -31.64 30.85 -30.04
N ILE A 12 -32.25 31.67 -29.22
CA ILE A 12 -31.59 32.39 -28.12
C ILE A 12 -31.13 31.42 -27.01
N ALA A 13 -31.89 30.35 -26.72
CA ALA A 13 -31.51 29.33 -25.75
C ALA A 13 -30.29 28.51 -26.24
N PHE A 14 -30.18 28.27 -27.55
CA PHE A 14 -28.98 27.59 -28.15
C PHE A 14 -27.71 28.46 -28.08
N ILE A 15 -27.83 29.79 -28.15
CA ILE A 15 -26.67 30.70 -28.09
C ILE A 15 -26.20 30.86 -26.64
N ALA A 16 -27.07 30.73 -25.65
CA ALA A 16 -26.75 30.89 -24.23
C ALA A 16 -25.96 29.70 -23.62
N THR A 17 -25.90 28.55 -24.30
CA THR A 17 -25.21 27.35 -23.80
C THR A 17 -23.84 27.06 -24.46
N ALA A 18 -23.38 27.92 -25.36
CA ALA A 18 -22.05 27.77 -25.97
C ALA A 18 -20.96 28.12 -24.93
N GLN A 19 -20.44 27.10 -24.24
CA GLN A 19 -19.30 27.29 -23.35
C GLN A 19 -18.11 27.87 -24.16
N LYS A 20 -17.48 28.91 -23.61
CA LYS A 20 -16.30 29.50 -24.20
C LYS A 20 -15.13 28.49 -24.12
N LYS A 21 -14.63 28.08 -25.30
CA LYS A 21 -13.43 27.21 -25.34
C LYS A 21 -12.21 28.02 -24.92
N ASN A 22 -11.51 27.54 -23.87
CA ASN A 22 -10.33 28.19 -23.31
C ASN A 22 -9.01 27.58 -23.77
N GLY A 23 -9.00 26.55 -24.60
CA GLY A 23 -7.76 25.93 -25.07
C GLY A 23 -7.99 24.64 -25.84
N THR A 24 -6.87 23.93 -26.08
CA THR A 24 -6.83 22.62 -26.73
C THR A 24 -6.02 21.66 -25.89
N ILE A 25 -6.43 20.38 -25.86
CA ILE A 25 -5.71 19.27 -25.23
C ILE A 25 -5.16 18.39 -26.34
N TYR A 26 -3.87 18.08 -26.27
CA TYR A 26 -3.17 17.20 -27.19
C TYR A 26 -2.68 15.96 -26.47
N ILE A 27 -2.90 14.78 -27.02
CA ILE A 27 -2.34 13.49 -26.55
C ILE A 27 -1.00 13.17 -27.22
N ASP A 28 -0.64 13.91 -28.27
CA ASP A 28 0.65 13.85 -28.97
C ASP A 28 1.13 15.28 -29.21
N HIS A 29 2.25 15.65 -28.57
CA HIS A 29 2.83 16.98 -28.65
C HIS A 29 4.33 16.92 -28.32
N PRO A 30 5.22 17.73 -28.99
CA PRO A 30 6.67 17.76 -28.70
C PRO A 30 7.02 18.02 -27.24
N ALA A 31 6.22 18.80 -26.51
CA ALA A 31 6.42 19.04 -25.08
C ALA A 31 6.28 17.76 -24.23
N ILE A 32 5.40 16.83 -24.60
CA ILE A 32 5.26 15.52 -23.95
C ILE A 32 6.56 14.74 -24.09
N ASN A 33 7.12 14.68 -25.32
CA ASN A 33 8.37 13.97 -25.59
C ASN A 33 9.54 14.55 -24.78
N THR A 34 9.57 15.88 -24.62
CA THR A 34 10.59 16.57 -23.80
C THR A 34 10.47 16.20 -22.32
N VAL A 35 9.25 16.17 -21.78
CA VAL A 35 8.99 15.80 -20.38
C VAL A 35 9.37 14.33 -20.14
N GLU A 36 8.98 13.42 -21.02
CA GLU A 36 9.31 12.00 -20.89
C GLU A 36 10.83 11.74 -21.02
N ALA A 37 11.50 12.40 -21.97
CA ALA A 37 12.95 12.30 -22.12
C ALA A 37 13.70 12.84 -20.90
N MET A 38 13.23 13.94 -20.31
CA MET A 38 13.76 14.46 -19.05
C MET A 38 13.53 13.47 -17.89
N THR A 39 12.36 12.87 -17.79
CA THR A 39 12.05 11.87 -16.75
C THR A 39 12.96 10.65 -16.87
N GLN A 40 13.24 10.15 -18.08
CA GLN A 40 14.19 9.04 -18.30
C GLN A 40 15.63 9.44 -17.92
N ALA A 41 16.07 10.64 -18.24
CA ALA A 41 17.35 11.16 -17.81
C ALA A 41 17.43 11.29 -16.28
N PHE A 42 16.34 11.67 -15.63
CA PHE A 42 16.24 11.75 -14.19
C PHE A 42 16.37 10.35 -13.54
N VAL A 43 15.69 9.36 -14.08
CA VAL A 43 15.77 7.95 -13.60
C VAL A 43 17.18 7.38 -13.76
N SER A 44 17.88 7.72 -14.87
CA SER A 44 19.26 7.27 -15.09
C SER A 44 20.30 8.00 -14.22
N GLY A 45 19.90 9.07 -13.52
CA GLY A 45 20.80 9.90 -12.70
C GLY A 45 21.72 10.81 -13.52
N ASP A 46 21.45 11.00 -14.82
CA ASP A 46 22.23 11.86 -15.72
C ASP A 46 21.88 13.35 -15.52
N THR A 47 22.62 13.98 -14.61
CA THR A 47 22.40 15.38 -14.21
C THR A 47 22.53 16.36 -15.37
N ASP A 48 23.51 16.14 -16.27
CA ASP A 48 23.75 17.05 -17.39
C ASP A 48 22.62 16.94 -18.42
N LYS A 49 22.18 15.72 -18.69
CA LYS A 49 21.05 15.45 -19.56
C LYS A 49 19.77 16.04 -18.99
N VAL A 50 19.48 15.86 -17.69
CA VAL A 50 18.34 16.50 -17.01
C VAL A 50 18.42 18.03 -17.19
N ALA A 51 19.57 18.64 -16.84
CA ALA A 51 19.75 20.07 -16.96
C ALA A 51 19.56 20.60 -18.40
N SER A 52 19.87 19.78 -19.41
CA SER A 52 19.71 20.15 -20.82
C SER A 52 18.26 20.35 -21.26
N TYR A 53 17.29 19.72 -20.55
CA TYR A 53 15.86 19.90 -20.83
C TYR A 53 15.25 21.10 -20.09
N LEU A 54 15.93 21.64 -19.06
CA LEU A 54 15.42 22.71 -18.20
C LEU A 54 15.78 24.11 -18.73
N ALA A 55 14.87 25.06 -18.57
CA ALA A 55 15.12 26.46 -18.84
C ALA A 55 16.11 27.05 -17.80
N ASP A 56 16.71 28.21 -18.08
CA ASP A 56 17.68 28.80 -17.16
C ASP A 56 17.01 29.39 -15.90
N ASP A 57 15.75 29.83 -16.02
CA ASP A 57 14.89 30.31 -14.94
C ASP A 57 14.03 29.21 -14.30
N PHE A 58 14.40 27.96 -14.48
CA PHE A 58 13.66 26.78 -14.00
C PHE A 58 13.43 26.79 -12.50
N THR A 59 12.22 26.37 -12.09
CA THR A 59 11.88 26.13 -10.69
C THR A 59 10.98 24.89 -10.54
N ALA A 60 11.29 24.02 -9.56
CA ALA A 60 10.45 22.89 -9.20
C ALA A 60 9.82 23.08 -7.81
N TYR A 61 8.53 22.80 -7.69
CA TYR A 61 7.75 22.98 -6.47
C TYR A 61 7.16 21.64 -5.97
N ASN A 62 7.00 21.54 -4.66
CA ASN A 62 6.11 20.54 -4.07
C ASN A 62 4.68 21.10 -4.06
N GLY A 63 3.77 20.49 -4.84
CA GLY A 63 2.38 20.93 -4.97
C GLY A 63 1.53 20.75 -3.69
N THR A 64 2.04 20.00 -2.70
CA THR A 64 1.40 19.82 -1.39
C THR A 64 1.99 20.73 -0.31
N SER A 65 2.99 21.55 -0.64
CA SER A 65 3.61 22.49 0.30
C SER A 65 2.60 23.55 0.76
N ILE A 66 2.46 23.69 2.08
CA ILE A 66 1.65 24.75 2.70
C ILE A 66 2.47 26.00 3.04
N ASN A 67 3.77 26.01 2.74
CA ASN A 67 4.64 27.14 2.99
C ASN A 67 4.46 28.21 1.91
N PRO A 68 3.86 29.38 2.23
CA PRO A 68 3.62 30.44 1.24
C PRO A 68 4.92 31.10 0.74
N ASN A 69 6.05 30.87 1.41
CA ASN A 69 7.36 31.38 1.06
C ASN A 69 8.25 30.33 0.39
N ASP A 70 7.69 29.20 -0.05
CA ASP A 70 8.44 28.16 -0.77
C ASP A 70 8.96 28.72 -2.10
N LYS A 71 10.28 28.83 -2.21
CA LYS A 71 10.95 29.30 -3.43
C LYS A 71 11.20 28.17 -4.44
N GLY A 72 10.85 26.94 -4.09
CA GLY A 72 11.10 25.78 -4.91
C GLY A 72 12.59 25.44 -5.05
N GLN A 73 12.88 24.50 -5.93
CA GLN A 73 14.23 24.08 -6.27
C GLN A 73 14.63 24.66 -7.63
N ASN A 74 15.79 25.31 -7.70
CA ASN A 74 16.34 25.79 -8.96
C ASN A 74 16.88 24.64 -9.83
N LYS A 75 17.22 24.95 -11.09
CA LYS A 75 17.75 24.04 -12.11
C LYS A 75 18.87 23.12 -11.60
N THR A 76 19.89 23.70 -10.96
CA THR A 76 21.05 22.95 -10.47
C THR A 76 20.68 21.97 -9.36
N ARG A 77 19.87 22.39 -8.40
CA ARG A 77 19.44 21.55 -7.29
C ARG A 77 18.54 20.40 -7.77
N PHE A 78 17.62 20.69 -8.68
CA PHE A 78 16.74 19.68 -9.25
C PHE A 78 17.53 18.65 -10.09
N ALA A 79 18.42 19.09 -10.97
CA ALA A 79 19.23 18.17 -11.78
C ALA A 79 20.12 17.28 -10.89
N ASN A 80 20.75 17.83 -9.85
CA ASN A 80 21.55 17.06 -8.90
C ASN A 80 20.72 16.05 -8.09
N SER A 81 19.42 16.31 -7.85
CA SER A 81 18.56 15.37 -7.16
C SER A 81 18.37 14.05 -7.94
N ALA A 82 18.47 14.09 -9.29
CA ALA A 82 18.43 12.88 -10.13
C ALA A 82 19.55 11.87 -9.74
N LYS A 83 20.77 12.37 -9.57
CA LYS A 83 21.90 11.54 -9.09
C LYS A 83 21.64 11.00 -7.69
N GLY A 84 21.04 11.82 -6.82
CA GLY A 84 20.68 11.42 -5.45
C GLY A 84 19.67 10.27 -5.43
N TRP A 85 18.58 10.40 -6.16
CA TRP A 85 17.55 9.38 -6.28
C TRP A 85 18.08 8.08 -6.89
N HIS A 86 18.77 8.17 -8.03
CA HIS A 86 19.38 7.02 -8.68
C HIS A 86 20.39 6.31 -7.76
N GLY A 87 21.21 7.08 -7.04
CA GLY A 87 22.19 6.54 -6.09
C GLY A 87 21.58 5.89 -4.86
N ALA A 88 20.42 6.38 -4.39
CA ALA A 88 19.76 5.93 -3.17
C ALA A 88 18.85 4.71 -3.38
N LEU A 89 18.32 4.48 -4.58
CA LEU A 89 17.36 3.43 -4.87
C LEU A 89 17.94 2.33 -5.77
N ASP A 90 17.66 1.07 -5.44
CA ASP A 90 17.68 -0.05 -6.37
C ASP A 90 16.35 -0.11 -7.12
N TYR A 91 16.38 -0.62 -8.37
CA TYR A 91 15.19 -0.76 -9.23
C TYR A 91 14.42 0.56 -9.42
N PHE A 92 15.13 1.68 -9.39
CA PHE A 92 14.51 3.00 -9.53
C PHE A 92 13.85 3.15 -10.88
N SER A 93 12.59 3.51 -10.88
CA SER A 93 11.81 3.77 -12.09
C SER A 93 10.76 4.85 -11.86
N ILE A 94 10.45 5.60 -12.91
CA ILE A 94 9.28 6.46 -13.01
C ILE A 94 8.66 6.11 -14.34
N SER A 95 7.43 5.62 -14.31
CA SER A 95 6.69 5.16 -15.49
C SER A 95 5.24 5.61 -15.44
N ARG A 96 4.58 5.70 -16.58
CA ARG A 96 3.15 6.02 -16.62
C ARG A 96 2.36 5.03 -15.77
N SER A 97 1.42 5.54 -15.00
CA SER A 97 0.48 4.67 -14.26
C SER A 97 -0.38 3.88 -15.25
N PRO A 98 -0.84 2.66 -14.90
CA PRO A 98 -1.65 1.83 -15.78
C PRO A 98 -2.88 2.56 -16.30
N GLY A 99 -3.04 2.61 -17.62
CA GLY A 99 -4.15 3.29 -18.31
C GLY A 99 -4.02 4.81 -18.41
N ALA A 100 -2.97 5.41 -17.85
CA ALA A 100 -2.72 6.85 -17.95
C ALA A 100 -1.86 7.18 -19.18
N TYR A 101 -2.06 8.37 -19.71
CA TYR A 101 -1.21 8.99 -20.74
C TYR A 101 -1.05 10.48 -20.42
N PRO A 102 0.09 11.11 -20.78
CA PRO A 102 0.28 12.52 -20.57
C PRO A 102 -0.59 13.35 -21.53
N ASP A 103 -1.08 14.49 -21.03
CA ASP A 103 -1.78 15.48 -21.82
C ASP A 103 -0.95 16.75 -21.95
N ALA A 104 -0.93 17.36 -23.14
CA ALA A 104 -0.42 18.70 -23.34
C ALA A 104 -1.59 19.68 -23.52
N LEU A 105 -1.59 20.77 -22.75
CA LEU A 105 -2.65 21.76 -22.71
C LEU A 105 -2.12 23.10 -23.23
N GLU A 106 -2.75 23.62 -24.29
CA GLU A 106 -2.51 24.93 -24.85
C GLU A 106 -3.68 25.85 -24.52
N TYR A 107 -3.44 26.84 -23.67
CA TYR A 107 -4.46 27.81 -23.27
C TYR A 107 -4.53 28.97 -24.28
N LYS A 108 -5.74 29.51 -24.48
CA LYS A 108 -5.99 30.69 -25.32
C LYS A 108 -5.76 32.01 -24.61
N ASP A 109 -5.51 31.96 -23.30
CA ASP A 109 -5.24 33.13 -22.50
C ASP A 109 -3.90 33.75 -22.92
N ASP A 110 -3.88 35.08 -23.14
CA ASP A 110 -2.68 35.81 -23.55
C ASP A 110 -1.51 35.64 -22.58
N ASN A 111 -1.79 35.43 -21.30
CA ASN A 111 -0.77 35.17 -20.29
C ASN A 111 -0.12 33.79 -20.40
N GLN A 112 -0.71 32.88 -21.20
CA GLN A 112 -0.27 31.49 -21.37
C GLN A 112 0.14 31.14 -22.81
N LYS A 113 0.10 32.08 -23.74
CA LYS A 113 0.30 31.85 -25.19
C LYS A 113 1.69 31.33 -25.59
N ASP A 114 2.71 31.54 -24.77
CA ASP A 114 4.10 31.14 -25.06
C ASP A 114 4.51 29.86 -24.30
N VAL A 115 3.57 29.18 -23.65
CA VAL A 115 3.84 27.98 -22.88
C VAL A 115 2.81 26.89 -23.15
N ILE A 116 3.27 25.64 -23.02
CA ILE A 116 2.42 24.44 -23.02
C ILE A 116 2.49 23.83 -21.63
N TRP A 117 1.34 23.56 -21.06
CA TRP A 117 1.25 22.77 -19.84
C TRP A 117 1.22 21.29 -20.19
N VAL A 118 2.08 20.49 -19.56
CA VAL A 118 2.02 19.02 -19.65
C VAL A 118 1.67 18.47 -18.31
N GLN A 119 0.71 17.56 -18.25
CA GLN A 119 0.35 16.84 -17.03
C GLN A 119 0.60 15.36 -17.18
N THR A 120 1.11 14.73 -16.12
CA THR A 120 1.43 13.28 -16.11
C THR A 120 0.91 12.62 -14.86
N TRP A 121 0.54 11.35 -14.99
CA TRP A 121 0.23 10.45 -13.88
C TRP A 121 1.20 9.28 -13.96
N GLU A 122 2.06 9.16 -12.97
CA GLU A 122 3.20 8.25 -13.00
C GLU A 122 3.31 7.48 -11.69
N ASP A 123 3.91 6.30 -11.75
CA ASP A 123 4.31 5.51 -10.59
C ASP A 123 5.82 5.66 -10.39
N LEU A 124 6.22 6.16 -9.22
CA LEU A 124 7.61 6.20 -8.78
C LEU A 124 7.86 4.95 -7.93
N LYS A 125 8.83 4.13 -8.35
CA LYS A 125 9.14 2.84 -7.70
C LYS A 125 10.63 2.67 -7.46
N GLY A 126 10.96 1.89 -6.43
CA GLY A 126 12.33 1.51 -6.08
C GLY A 126 12.41 0.84 -4.71
N VAL A 127 13.61 0.52 -4.29
CA VAL A 127 13.92 0.03 -2.94
C VAL A 127 15.09 0.85 -2.41
N HIS A 128 14.92 1.46 -1.25
CA HIS A 128 15.98 2.27 -0.66
C HIS A 128 17.15 1.39 -0.21
N LYS A 129 18.35 1.60 -0.81
CA LYS A 129 19.50 0.71 -0.69
C LYS A 129 19.96 0.43 0.74
N LYS A 130 19.90 1.43 1.60
CA LYS A 130 20.38 1.31 2.99
C LYS A 130 19.36 0.74 3.94
N THR A 131 18.06 1.06 3.76
CA THR A 131 17.02 0.69 4.73
C THR A 131 16.11 -0.43 4.22
N GLY A 132 16.15 -0.75 2.92
CA GLY A 132 15.24 -1.71 2.32
C GLY A 132 13.78 -1.22 2.17
N VAL A 133 13.49 0.03 2.54
CA VAL A 133 12.15 0.60 2.41
C VAL A 133 11.74 0.61 0.96
N LYS A 134 10.58 0.00 0.68
CA LYS A 134 10.01 -0.07 -0.65
C LYS A 134 9.33 1.27 -1.00
N VAL A 135 9.82 1.89 -2.05
CA VAL A 135 9.20 3.07 -2.65
C VAL A 135 8.22 2.61 -3.72
N ASN A 136 6.95 2.92 -3.55
CA ASN A 136 5.90 2.60 -4.53
C ASN A 136 4.76 3.62 -4.34
N GLN A 137 4.81 4.71 -5.10
CA GLN A 137 3.82 5.77 -4.94
C GLN A 137 3.38 6.35 -6.28
N PRO A 138 2.09 6.59 -6.47
CA PRO A 138 1.61 7.40 -7.57
C PRO A 138 2.03 8.85 -7.35
N ILE A 139 2.46 9.49 -8.43
CA ILE A 139 2.77 10.92 -8.48
C ILE A 139 2.03 11.56 -9.63
N HIS A 140 1.57 12.77 -9.42
CA HIS A 140 1.02 13.63 -10.47
C HIS A 140 1.93 14.82 -10.63
N ARG A 141 2.33 15.13 -11.88
CA ARG A 141 3.18 16.28 -12.15
C ARG A 141 2.57 17.18 -13.19
N LEU A 142 2.72 18.49 -12.97
CA LEU A 142 2.43 19.54 -13.92
C LEU A 142 3.76 20.14 -14.38
N TYR A 143 3.91 20.32 -15.66
CA TYR A 143 5.08 20.94 -16.28
C TYR A 143 4.66 22.15 -17.10
N VAL A 144 5.43 23.23 -17.00
CA VAL A 144 5.34 24.38 -17.91
C VAL A 144 6.50 24.29 -18.89
N VAL A 145 6.21 24.11 -20.16
CA VAL A 145 7.21 24.00 -21.22
C VAL A 145 7.12 25.25 -22.09
N ASN A 146 8.23 25.99 -22.22
CA ASN A 146 8.27 27.24 -22.95
C ASN A 146 8.40 27.02 -24.47
N LYS A 147 8.30 28.10 -25.27
CA LYS A 147 8.40 28.09 -26.75
C LYS A 147 9.71 27.52 -27.27
N ASN A 148 10.77 27.47 -26.50
CA ASN A 148 12.06 26.86 -26.85
C ASN A 148 12.08 25.35 -26.51
N ASN A 149 10.94 24.76 -26.18
CA ASN A 149 10.78 23.39 -25.77
C ASN A 149 11.65 23.02 -24.54
N LYS A 150 11.81 23.98 -23.60
CA LYS A 150 12.48 23.80 -22.31
C LYS A 150 11.45 23.83 -21.19
N ILE A 151 11.63 22.94 -20.21
CA ILE A 151 10.80 22.90 -19.00
C ILE A 151 11.20 24.07 -18.10
N GLN A 152 10.24 24.94 -17.83
CA GLN A 152 10.42 26.13 -16.98
C GLN A 152 9.94 25.88 -15.56
N THR A 153 8.89 25.06 -15.38
CA THR A 153 8.36 24.76 -14.06
C THR A 153 7.96 23.30 -13.98
N ILE A 154 8.19 22.69 -12.81
CA ILE A 154 7.61 21.40 -12.42
C ILE A 154 6.89 21.58 -11.10
N ILE A 155 5.64 21.09 -11.01
CA ILE A 155 4.90 21.00 -9.75
C ILE A 155 4.61 19.53 -9.52
N THR A 156 5.11 18.97 -8.43
CA THR A 156 4.93 17.54 -8.11
C THR A 156 3.95 17.37 -6.94
N TYR A 157 2.95 16.54 -7.12
CA TYR A 157 2.02 16.07 -6.10
C TYR A 157 2.32 14.61 -5.82
N GLY A 158 2.67 14.29 -4.56
CA GLY A 158 3.02 12.94 -4.14
C GLY A 158 2.80 12.74 -2.65
N ASN A 159 3.07 11.54 -2.15
CA ASN A 159 2.94 11.21 -0.73
C ASN A 159 4.32 11.26 -0.04
N ASP A 160 4.49 12.16 0.92
CA ASP A 160 5.74 12.34 1.65
C ASP A 160 5.98 11.29 2.76
N ASN A 161 5.02 10.41 3.04
CA ASN A 161 5.13 9.39 4.10
C ASN A 161 6.32 8.44 3.87
N ILE A 162 6.65 8.12 2.61
CA ILE A 162 7.78 7.25 2.27
C ILE A 162 9.11 7.86 2.71
N SER A 163 9.28 9.17 2.54
CA SER A 163 10.47 9.88 3.00
C SER A 163 10.59 9.84 4.53
N SER A 164 9.46 9.96 5.23
CA SER A 164 9.40 9.84 6.68
C SER A 164 9.77 8.43 7.14
N GLU A 165 9.28 7.39 6.47
CA GLU A 165 9.61 6.00 6.77
C GLU A 165 11.09 5.70 6.55
N ILE A 166 11.67 6.15 5.43
CA ILE A 166 13.12 6.05 5.18
C ILE A 166 13.92 6.71 6.30
N ASN A 167 13.54 7.92 6.71
CA ASN A 167 14.24 8.65 7.76
C ASN A 167 14.12 7.96 9.12
N GLN A 168 12.96 7.44 9.48
CA GLN A 168 12.74 6.70 10.71
C GLN A 168 13.50 5.37 10.75
N SER A 169 13.70 4.74 9.58
CA SER A 169 14.42 3.46 9.44
C SER A 169 15.94 3.56 9.65
N TYR A 170 16.48 4.76 9.86
CA TYR A 170 17.90 4.94 10.21
C TYR A 170 18.19 4.81 11.71
N SER A 171 17.17 4.71 12.55
CA SER A 171 17.34 4.60 14.00
C SER A 171 16.51 3.44 14.55
N ASP A 172 17.04 2.78 15.59
CA ASP A 172 16.29 1.76 16.33
C ASP A 172 15.13 2.40 17.06
N ARG A 173 13.94 1.76 16.96
CA ARG A 173 12.75 2.13 17.71
C ARG A 173 12.27 0.95 18.53
N LYS A 174 12.19 1.10 19.81
CA LYS A 174 11.50 0.17 20.68
C LYS A 174 9.98 0.30 20.43
N ASN A 175 9.30 -0.83 20.16
CA ASN A 175 7.88 -0.84 19.81
C ASN A 175 7.08 -1.80 20.69
N GLY A 176 7.34 -1.81 21.99
CA GLY A 176 6.57 -2.61 22.93
C GLY A 176 7.42 -3.51 23.83
N THR A 177 6.73 -4.46 24.46
CA THR A 177 7.32 -5.39 25.44
C THR A 177 6.99 -6.83 25.05
N LEU A 178 7.96 -7.72 25.23
CA LEU A 178 7.83 -9.16 25.07
C LEU A 178 7.76 -9.80 26.45
N TYR A 179 6.81 -10.70 26.66
CA TYR A 179 6.62 -11.47 27.89
C TYR A 179 6.64 -12.96 27.59
N ASN A 180 7.33 -13.75 28.41
CA ASN A 180 7.29 -15.21 28.36
C ASN A 180 6.34 -15.81 29.40
N HIS A 181 5.73 -14.99 30.28
CA HIS A 181 4.63 -15.32 31.20
C HIS A 181 3.60 -14.19 31.15
N HIS A 182 2.36 -14.49 30.76
CA HIS A 182 1.27 -13.53 30.69
C HIS A 182 -0.07 -14.26 30.67
N GLU A 183 -1.17 -13.60 31.07
CA GLU A 183 -2.50 -14.23 31.08
C GLU A 183 -2.97 -14.63 29.66
N ASN A 184 -2.62 -13.86 28.61
CA ASN A 184 -2.93 -14.24 27.25
C ASN A 184 -2.21 -15.54 26.81
N ILE A 185 -0.98 -15.78 27.30
CA ILE A 185 -0.29 -17.07 27.11
C ILE A 185 -1.06 -18.19 27.78
N ASN A 186 -1.55 -17.95 29.03
CA ASN A 186 -2.35 -18.94 29.77
C ASN A 186 -3.66 -19.23 29.03
N THR A 187 -4.26 -18.21 28.41
CA THR A 187 -5.47 -18.37 27.55
C THR A 187 -5.20 -19.27 26.38
N VAL A 188 -4.10 -19.06 25.64
CA VAL A 188 -3.71 -19.94 24.51
C VAL A 188 -3.54 -21.37 24.97
N ARG A 189 -2.85 -21.61 26.09
CA ARG A 189 -2.70 -22.96 26.65
C ARG A 189 -4.06 -23.60 26.94
N LYS A 190 -4.99 -22.84 27.58
CA LYS A 190 -6.35 -23.30 27.86
C LYS A 190 -7.12 -23.66 26.59
N VAL A 191 -7.00 -22.89 25.53
CA VAL A 191 -7.59 -23.18 24.22
C VAL A 191 -7.03 -24.49 23.67
N MET A 192 -5.71 -24.61 23.58
CA MET A 192 -5.04 -25.76 22.97
C MET A 192 -5.35 -27.08 23.72
N TYR A 193 -5.36 -27.06 25.05
CA TYR A 193 -5.68 -28.27 25.84
C TYR A 193 -7.19 -28.54 25.91
N ALA A 194 -8.06 -27.55 25.83
CA ALA A 194 -9.49 -27.79 25.61
C ALA A 194 -9.75 -28.45 24.26
N PHE A 195 -9.07 -28.01 23.20
CA PHE A 195 -9.12 -28.61 21.89
C PHE A 195 -8.60 -30.06 21.90
N GLU A 196 -7.47 -30.34 22.58
CA GLU A 196 -6.96 -31.70 22.76
C GLU A 196 -8.02 -32.63 23.38
N ASN A 197 -8.77 -32.15 24.36
CA ASN A 197 -9.82 -32.90 25.06
C ASN A 197 -11.18 -32.84 24.31
N LYS A 198 -11.24 -32.33 23.12
CA LYS A 198 -12.46 -32.17 22.29
C LYS A 198 -13.56 -31.31 22.96
N ASP A 199 -13.18 -30.47 23.91
CA ASP A 199 -14.07 -29.54 24.59
C ASP A 199 -14.13 -28.21 23.82
N LEU A 200 -14.84 -28.26 22.67
CA LEU A 200 -14.96 -27.10 21.77
C LEU A 200 -15.67 -25.93 22.46
N ASP A 201 -16.66 -26.18 23.31
CA ASP A 201 -17.37 -25.10 23.99
C ASP A 201 -16.44 -24.32 24.91
N LYS A 202 -15.58 -25.01 25.64
CA LYS A 202 -14.54 -24.37 26.44
C LYS A 202 -13.48 -23.69 25.60
N ALA A 203 -12.98 -24.32 24.53
CA ALA A 203 -12.01 -23.72 23.64
C ALA A 203 -12.53 -22.40 23.06
N TYR A 204 -13.71 -22.43 22.49
CA TYR A 204 -14.34 -21.25 21.87
C TYR A 204 -14.82 -20.20 22.87
N SER A 205 -14.96 -20.52 24.15
CA SER A 205 -15.30 -19.53 25.19
C SER A 205 -14.24 -18.44 25.38
N PHE A 206 -13.02 -18.67 24.91
CA PHE A 206 -11.91 -17.69 24.96
C PHE A 206 -11.87 -16.73 23.79
N TYR A 207 -12.68 -16.96 22.75
CA TYR A 207 -12.74 -16.11 21.56
C TYR A 207 -13.87 -15.08 21.66
N ASP A 208 -13.69 -13.97 20.96
CA ASP A 208 -14.77 -13.03 20.64
C ASP A 208 -15.68 -13.64 19.57
N GLU A 209 -16.98 -13.37 19.62
CA GLU A 209 -17.94 -13.91 18.64
C GLU A 209 -17.71 -13.41 17.20
N LYS A 210 -16.95 -12.32 17.04
CA LYS A 210 -16.54 -11.75 15.76
C LYS A 210 -15.15 -12.22 15.31
N ALA A 211 -14.52 -13.12 16.06
CA ALA A 211 -13.18 -13.62 15.74
C ALA A 211 -13.10 -14.16 14.31
N ARG A 212 -11.92 -14.02 13.72
CA ARG A 212 -11.59 -14.49 12.37
C ARG A 212 -10.47 -15.50 12.42
N PHE A 213 -10.58 -16.53 11.59
CA PHE A 213 -9.64 -17.64 11.52
C PHE A 213 -9.04 -17.73 10.14
N LEU A 214 -7.73 -17.75 10.08
CA LEU A 214 -6.97 -17.94 8.84
C LEU A 214 -6.00 -19.12 9.00
N ASN A 215 -5.62 -19.69 7.88
CA ASN A 215 -4.51 -20.63 7.83
C ASN A 215 -3.69 -20.42 6.55
N SER A 216 -2.57 -21.13 6.44
CA SER A 216 -1.67 -21.04 5.29
C SER A 216 -2.30 -21.37 3.93
N SER A 217 -3.52 -21.92 3.90
CA SER A 217 -4.28 -22.25 2.68
C SER A 217 -5.49 -21.32 2.45
N SER A 218 -5.72 -20.34 3.32
CA SER A 218 -6.86 -19.43 3.18
C SER A 218 -6.79 -18.67 1.85
N PRO A 219 -7.85 -18.67 1.03
CA PRO A 219 -7.84 -18.07 -0.30
C PRO A 219 -7.89 -16.53 -0.26
N THR A 220 -8.33 -15.96 0.86
CA THR A 220 -8.44 -14.52 1.09
C THR A 220 -7.93 -14.14 2.48
N LEU A 221 -7.74 -12.86 2.73
CA LEU A 221 -7.34 -12.33 4.05
C LEU A 221 -8.54 -12.01 4.96
N GLU A 222 -9.77 -12.26 4.51
CA GLU A 222 -10.98 -11.99 5.31
C GLU A 222 -11.16 -12.97 6.46
N GLY A 223 -10.60 -14.18 6.33
CA GLY A 223 -10.68 -15.24 7.30
C GLY A 223 -12.08 -15.86 7.45
N THR A 224 -12.11 -17.06 8.01
CA THR A 224 -13.35 -17.81 8.30
C THR A 224 -14.05 -17.21 9.53
N PRO A 225 -15.39 -16.98 9.49
CA PRO A 225 -16.14 -16.53 10.65
C PRO A 225 -16.17 -17.54 11.80
N PHE A 226 -16.30 -17.05 13.03
CA PHE A 226 -16.35 -17.84 14.28
C PHE A 226 -17.29 -19.07 14.21
N ALA A 227 -18.54 -18.86 13.81
CA ALA A 227 -19.53 -19.96 13.74
C ALA A 227 -19.14 -21.03 12.71
N GLU A 228 -18.61 -20.62 11.57
CA GLU A 228 -18.18 -21.53 10.50
C GLU A 228 -16.95 -22.32 10.91
N GLN A 229 -15.97 -21.69 11.54
CA GLN A 229 -14.78 -22.38 12.06
C GLN A 229 -15.16 -23.44 13.09
N LYS A 230 -16.07 -23.12 14.01
CA LYS A 230 -16.55 -24.08 15.01
C LYS A 230 -17.17 -25.34 14.37
N GLU A 231 -17.91 -25.17 13.29
CA GLU A 231 -18.47 -26.31 12.53
C GLU A 231 -17.40 -27.09 11.76
N MET A 232 -16.38 -26.40 11.23
CA MET A 232 -15.23 -27.07 10.59
C MET A 232 -14.46 -27.93 11.59
N ASP A 233 -14.24 -27.46 12.80
CA ASP A 233 -13.54 -28.20 13.84
C ASP A 233 -14.35 -29.42 14.33
N LYS A 234 -15.67 -29.33 14.42
CA LYS A 234 -16.52 -30.49 14.69
C LYS A 234 -16.33 -31.56 13.62
N LYS A 235 -16.34 -31.19 12.35
CA LYS A 235 -16.10 -32.14 11.22
C LYS A 235 -14.69 -32.72 11.27
N MET A 236 -13.68 -31.94 11.65
CA MET A 236 -12.33 -32.43 11.85
C MET A 236 -12.30 -33.52 12.94
N PHE A 237 -13.02 -33.37 14.04
CA PHE A 237 -13.15 -34.39 15.09
C PHE A 237 -13.92 -35.64 14.65
N GLU A 238 -14.75 -35.56 13.59
CA GLU A 238 -15.36 -36.75 12.99
C GLU A 238 -14.33 -37.59 12.23
N MET A 239 -13.34 -36.94 11.60
CA MET A 239 -12.31 -37.56 10.77
C MET A 239 -11.07 -38.01 11.55
N TYR A 240 -10.72 -37.29 12.61
CA TYR A 240 -9.49 -37.51 13.39
C TYR A 240 -9.75 -37.62 14.87
N ASP A 241 -8.93 -38.47 15.51
CA ASP A 241 -8.73 -38.43 16.97
C ASP A 241 -7.48 -37.63 17.28
N ILE A 242 -7.53 -36.72 18.26
CA ILE A 242 -6.34 -36.04 18.77
C ILE A 242 -5.69 -36.97 19.81
N LYS A 243 -4.43 -37.32 19.58
CA LYS A 243 -3.65 -38.14 20.50
C LYS A 243 -2.90 -37.29 21.52
N SER A 244 -2.31 -36.19 21.06
CA SER A 244 -1.63 -35.21 21.92
C SER A 244 -1.53 -33.85 21.24
N VAL A 245 -1.41 -32.80 22.05
CA VAL A 245 -1.06 -31.44 21.67
C VAL A 245 0.16 -31.04 22.51
N ASP A 246 1.33 -31.10 21.91
CA ASP A 246 2.59 -30.91 22.61
C ASP A 246 3.15 -29.53 22.28
N MET A 247 3.38 -28.68 23.30
CA MET A 247 3.97 -27.36 23.14
C MET A 247 5.46 -27.48 22.78
N VAL A 248 5.91 -26.75 21.77
CA VAL A 248 7.30 -26.67 21.36
C VAL A 248 7.91 -25.36 21.88
N GLY A 249 8.93 -25.46 22.74
CA GLY A 249 9.50 -24.30 23.41
C GLY A 249 8.52 -23.66 24.40
N TYR A 250 8.37 -22.35 24.31
CA TYR A 250 7.41 -21.59 25.14
C TYR A 250 6.76 -20.50 24.27
N PRO A 251 5.48 -20.17 24.54
CA PRO A 251 4.80 -19.08 23.84
C PRO A 251 5.37 -17.71 24.26
N ASP A 252 5.38 -16.78 23.31
CA ASP A 252 5.71 -15.39 23.55
C ASP A 252 4.45 -14.53 23.45
N TYR A 253 4.25 -13.62 24.42
CA TYR A 253 3.26 -12.56 24.32
C TYR A 253 3.94 -11.24 24.00
N LEU A 254 3.47 -10.57 22.92
CA LEU A 254 3.93 -9.28 22.48
C LEU A 254 2.84 -8.23 22.73
N HIS A 255 3.18 -7.21 23.48
CA HIS A 255 2.36 -6.01 23.61
C HIS A 255 3.02 -4.90 22.80
N TYR A 256 2.47 -4.58 21.65
CA TYR A 256 2.97 -3.53 20.79
C TYR A 256 2.46 -2.14 21.24
N GLU A 257 3.37 -1.15 21.31
CA GLU A 257 2.99 0.25 21.56
C GLU A 257 2.25 0.84 20.35
N MET A 258 2.72 0.51 19.12
CA MET A 258 2.06 0.92 17.90
C MET A 258 0.77 0.12 17.70
N GLY A 259 -0.36 0.81 17.62
CA GLY A 259 -1.66 0.18 17.44
C GLY A 259 -2.21 -0.54 18.69
N ASN A 260 -1.53 -0.47 19.83
CA ASN A 260 -1.91 -1.17 21.09
C ASN A 260 -2.29 -2.63 20.85
N SER A 261 -1.48 -3.35 20.05
CA SER A 261 -1.79 -4.73 19.65
C SER A 261 -1.26 -5.74 20.65
N HIS A 262 -2.07 -6.76 20.94
CA HIS A 262 -1.80 -7.82 21.90
C HIS A 262 -1.74 -9.16 21.16
N VAL A 263 -0.55 -9.73 21.02
CA VAL A 263 -0.33 -10.91 20.16
C VAL A 263 0.36 -12.01 20.95
N VAL A 264 -0.15 -13.25 20.86
CA VAL A 264 0.57 -14.44 21.35
C VAL A 264 1.06 -15.24 20.15
N LEU A 265 2.35 -15.53 20.14
CA LEU A 265 2.99 -16.46 19.21
C LEU A 265 3.25 -17.77 19.94
N SER A 266 2.88 -18.91 19.33
CA SER A 266 3.05 -20.23 19.95
C SER A 266 3.31 -21.33 18.91
N TRP A 267 4.03 -22.37 19.31
CA TRP A 267 4.42 -23.49 18.45
C TRP A 267 4.02 -24.81 19.09
N TRP A 268 3.42 -25.69 18.27
CA TRP A 268 2.83 -26.92 18.76
C TRP A 268 3.09 -28.07 17.79
N ASN A 269 3.20 -29.29 18.32
CA ASN A 269 3.07 -30.52 17.58
C ASN A 269 1.73 -31.15 17.91
N ILE A 270 0.81 -31.24 16.95
CA ILE A 270 -0.49 -31.89 17.13
C ILE A 270 -0.40 -33.28 16.53
N THR A 271 -0.52 -34.29 17.38
CA THR A 271 -0.57 -35.70 16.91
C THR A 271 -2.01 -36.10 16.71
N LEU A 272 -2.36 -36.35 15.45
CA LEU A 272 -3.67 -36.79 15.00
C LEU A 272 -3.63 -38.26 14.62
N VAL A 273 -4.74 -38.98 14.83
CA VAL A 273 -4.96 -40.35 14.31
C VAL A 273 -6.14 -40.29 13.38
N ARG A 274 -5.91 -40.51 12.09
CA ARG A 274 -7.00 -40.60 11.09
C ARG A 274 -7.87 -41.81 11.38
N LYS A 275 -9.18 -41.60 11.54
CA LYS A 275 -10.10 -42.70 11.93
C LYS A 275 -10.29 -43.76 10.85
N ALA A 276 -10.20 -43.38 9.58
CA ALA A 276 -10.42 -44.24 8.42
C ALA A 276 -9.39 -45.36 8.30
N ASP A 277 -8.10 -45.06 8.50
CA ASP A 277 -6.98 -45.98 8.28
C ASP A 277 -6.06 -46.15 9.50
N LYS A 278 -6.37 -45.47 10.61
CA LYS A 278 -5.59 -45.46 11.85
C LYS A 278 -4.18 -44.89 11.69
N LYS A 279 -3.92 -44.17 10.59
CA LYS A 279 -2.64 -43.50 10.38
C LYS A 279 -2.40 -42.41 11.41
N SER A 280 -1.26 -42.45 12.07
CA SER A 280 -0.82 -41.37 12.99
C SER A 280 -0.06 -40.33 12.20
N ILE A 281 -0.45 -39.07 12.41
CA ILE A 281 0.09 -37.89 11.69
C ILE A 281 0.52 -36.86 12.74
N ILE A 282 1.75 -36.36 12.63
CA ILE A 282 2.22 -35.23 13.46
C ILE A 282 2.16 -33.99 12.59
N VAL A 283 1.41 -32.98 13.02
CA VAL A 283 1.25 -31.70 12.35
C VAL A 283 1.94 -30.61 13.19
N PRO A 284 3.12 -30.14 12.78
CA PRO A 284 3.73 -28.95 13.36
C PRO A 284 2.90 -27.73 12.98
N VAL A 285 2.51 -26.92 13.97
CA VAL A 285 1.71 -25.71 13.77
C VAL A 285 2.33 -24.55 14.51
N HIS A 286 2.39 -23.40 13.85
CA HIS A 286 2.63 -22.12 14.49
C HIS A 286 1.33 -21.33 14.52
N TYR A 287 0.93 -20.84 15.68
CA TYR A 287 -0.22 -19.96 15.85
C TYR A 287 0.22 -18.53 16.14
N GLN A 288 -0.43 -17.58 15.49
CA GLN A 288 -0.53 -16.20 15.91
C GLN A 288 -1.95 -15.94 16.36
N MET A 289 -2.14 -15.48 17.58
CA MET A 289 -3.44 -15.15 18.14
C MET A 289 -3.44 -13.71 18.63
N ASP A 290 -4.33 -12.88 18.07
CA ASP A 290 -4.50 -11.49 18.45
C ASP A 290 -5.63 -11.36 19.48
N PHE A 291 -5.43 -10.49 20.47
CA PHE A 291 -6.35 -10.30 21.60
C PHE A 291 -6.89 -8.88 21.64
N ASN A 292 -8.13 -8.73 22.13
CA ASN A 292 -8.66 -7.43 22.52
C ASN A 292 -8.25 -7.08 23.97
N ASP A 293 -8.57 -5.86 24.41
CA ASP A 293 -8.27 -5.36 25.77
C ASP A 293 -8.98 -6.16 26.88
N GLU A 294 -10.03 -6.92 26.55
CA GLU A 294 -10.77 -7.79 27.48
C GLU A 294 -10.15 -9.19 27.60
N GLY A 295 -9.05 -9.46 26.88
CA GLY A 295 -8.36 -10.75 26.89
C GLY A 295 -9.07 -11.85 26.09
N LYS A 296 -9.96 -11.47 25.14
CA LYS A 296 -10.57 -12.39 24.19
C LYS A 296 -9.77 -12.43 22.90
N ILE A 297 -9.67 -13.61 22.30
CA ILE A 297 -9.02 -13.81 21.00
C ILE A 297 -9.95 -13.28 19.90
N ILE A 298 -9.46 -12.34 19.10
CA ILE A 298 -10.20 -11.70 18.01
C ILE A 298 -9.74 -12.17 16.61
N SER A 299 -8.55 -12.76 16.54
CA SER A 299 -7.98 -13.31 15.31
C SER A 299 -7.07 -14.47 15.62
N GLU A 300 -7.12 -15.50 14.81
CA GLU A 300 -6.20 -16.63 14.84
C GLU A 300 -5.66 -16.90 13.44
N ILE A 301 -4.35 -17.04 13.33
CA ILE A 301 -3.68 -17.47 12.11
C ILE A 301 -2.89 -18.75 12.42
N ALA A 302 -3.23 -19.84 11.72
CA ALA A 302 -2.55 -21.12 11.83
C ALA A 302 -1.62 -21.36 10.63
N TYR A 303 -0.35 -21.53 10.89
CA TYR A 303 0.65 -21.83 9.87
C TYR A 303 1.06 -23.32 9.97
N TYR A 304 0.62 -24.13 9.04
CA TYR A 304 0.97 -25.56 8.95
C TYR A 304 0.96 -26.03 7.51
N ASN A 305 1.46 -27.23 7.27
CA ASN A 305 1.38 -27.86 5.95
C ASN A 305 0.09 -28.69 5.82
N PRO A 306 -0.94 -28.22 5.09
CA PRO A 306 -2.22 -28.93 4.97
C PRO A 306 -2.10 -30.27 4.26
N LYS A 307 -1.09 -30.49 3.41
CA LYS A 307 -0.86 -31.78 2.72
C LYS A 307 -0.53 -32.93 3.69
N LEU A 308 -0.21 -32.64 4.95
CA LEU A 308 -0.01 -33.69 5.95
C LEU A 308 -1.34 -34.39 6.31
N LEU A 309 -2.46 -33.72 6.03
CA LEU A 309 -3.81 -34.24 6.33
C LEU A 309 -4.44 -35.02 5.16
N ASP A 310 -3.81 -35.04 4.01
CA ASP A 310 -4.25 -35.78 2.80
C ASP A 310 -4.03 -37.29 2.93
#